data_5ac1da9fb46c3da210ca0f1a992979eb
#
_entry.id   5ac1da9fb46c3da210ca0f1a992979eb
#
_cell.length_a   1.000
_cell.length_b   1.000
_cell.length_c   1.000
_cell.angle_alpha   90.00
_cell.angle_beta   90.00
_cell.angle_gamma   90.00
#
_symmetry.space_group_name_H-M   'P 1'
#
loop_
_entity.id
_entity.type
_entity.pdbx_description
1 polymer ?
#
loop_
_entity_poly.entity_id
_entity_poly.type
_entity_poly.pdbx_seq_one_letter_code
_entity_poly.pdbx_strand_id
1 'polypeptide(L)'
;GYFFARWVTRPISIISGLATQVADGDLKVRSVIMRHDEIGVLSNRFNQMVESLQQSKQTQENYNQQLEQEVNKRTLALDALNQNLDRKVKEEVAQRQEQERLLIHQSRLAAMGEMIGAIAHQWRQPLNALSLVLQSQQLNYQMGTLNDETMARSMEKAERLIGKMSTTIDDFRNFFKPNKHAEKFNVATLINTTVNLLGAQFKNHNISVNIECAENLNIKGFQGEFSQVIINLLNNAKDILLERNISAPRIDVTAYNTPKGIGIKVHDNAGGIPEEIMGKIYDPYFTTKEEGQGTGIGLYMSKMIVENNMNGKLFAINETGGASFMIEITKP
;
A
#
# COMPACT_ATOMS: atom_id res chain seq x y z
N GLY A 1 -35.89 -8.07 92.82
CA GLY A 1 -35.23 -7.40 91.67
C GLY A 1 -33.71 -7.61 91.61
N TYR A 2 -32.99 -7.58 92.76
CA TYR A 2 -31.52 -7.58 92.79
C TYR A 2 -30.86 -8.91 92.36
N PHE A 3 -31.49 -10.04 92.62
CA PHE A 3 -31.00 -11.37 92.19
C PHE A 3 -31.14 -11.61 90.71
N PHE A 4 -32.21 -11.14 90.08
CA PHE A 4 -32.42 -11.29 88.57
C PHE A 4 -31.44 -10.44 87.75
N ALA A 5 -31.14 -9.22 88.20
CA ALA A 5 -30.16 -8.33 87.52
C ALA A 5 -28.74 -8.93 87.53
N ARG A 6 -28.36 -9.59 88.61
CA ARG A 6 -26.99 -10.15 88.74
C ARG A 6 -26.85 -11.50 88.05
N TRP A 7 -27.90 -12.26 87.91
CA TRP A 7 -27.87 -13.62 87.38
C TRP A 7 -28.15 -13.70 85.84
N VAL A 8 -28.98 -12.83 85.28
CA VAL A 8 -29.39 -12.85 83.91
C VAL A 8 -28.90 -11.59 83.15
N THR A 9 -29.19 -10.38 83.64
CA THR A 9 -28.94 -9.14 82.93
C THR A 9 -27.44 -8.85 82.72
N ARG A 10 -26.62 -9.06 83.75
CA ARG A 10 -25.16 -8.78 83.67
C ARG A 10 -24.42 -9.68 82.72
N PRO A 11 -24.61 -11.00 82.64
CA PRO A 11 -23.99 -11.86 81.64
C PRO A 11 -24.40 -11.51 80.18
N ILE A 12 -25.67 -11.21 79.93
CA ILE A 12 -26.18 -10.80 78.64
C ILE A 12 -25.52 -9.48 78.21
N SER A 13 -25.41 -8.50 79.10
CA SER A 13 -24.73 -7.22 78.82
C SER A 13 -23.26 -7.42 78.49
N ILE A 14 -22.57 -8.40 79.11
CA ILE A 14 -21.18 -8.74 78.74
C ILE A 14 -21.11 -9.31 77.36
N ILE A 15 -21.98 -10.28 77.00
CA ILE A 15 -21.97 -10.87 75.66
C ILE A 15 -22.35 -9.81 74.62
N SER A 16 -23.30 -8.92 74.89
CA SER A 16 -23.65 -7.80 74.00
C SER A 16 -22.49 -6.85 73.80
N GLY A 17 -21.73 -6.49 74.87
CA GLY A 17 -20.52 -5.68 74.74
C GLY A 17 -19.41 -6.34 73.88
N LEU A 18 -19.21 -7.66 74.02
CA LEU A 18 -18.28 -8.44 73.22
C LEU A 18 -18.75 -8.50 71.75
N ALA A 19 -20.07 -8.62 71.52
CA ALA A 19 -20.62 -8.61 70.16
C ALA A 19 -20.38 -7.26 69.46
N THR A 20 -20.43 -6.15 70.15
CA THR A 20 -20.06 -4.82 69.63
C THR A 20 -18.58 -4.78 69.26
N GLN A 21 -17.70 -5.31 70.14
CA GLN A 21 -16.24 -5.38 69.74
C GLN A 21 -15.99 -6.25 68.55
N VAL A 22 -16.69 -7.36 68.36
CA VAL A 22 -16.64 -8.19 67.15
C VAL A 22 -17.11 -7.40 65.91
N ALA A 23 -18.21 -6.64 66.05
CA ALA A 23 -18.72 -5.78 64.99
C ALA A 23 -17.73 -4.68 64.62
N ASP A 24 -16.98 -4.15 65.56
CA ASP A 24 -15.89 -3.17 65.34
C ASP A 24 -14.61 -3.81 64.82
N GLY A 25 -14.61 -5.15 64.54
CA GLY A 25 -13.52 -5.88 63.88
C GLY A 25 -12.56 -6.64 64.77
N ASP A 26 -12.73 -6.60 66.12
CA ASP A 26 -11.91 -7.40 67.03
C ASP A 26 -12.43 -8.83 67.14
N LEU A 27 -11.92 -9.71 66.31
CA LEU A 27 -12.24 -11.15 66.24
C LEU A 27 -11.44 -11.98 67.27
N LYS A 28 -10.66 -11.36 68.17
CA LYS A 28 -9.92 -12.08 69.25
C LYS A 28 -10.67 -12.20 70.50
N VAL A 29 -11.72 -11.44 70.71
CA VAL A 29 -12.54 -11.47 71.87
C VAL A 29 -13.28 -12.81 72.06
N ARG A 30 -13.39 -13.26 73.31
CA ARG A 30 -14.12 -14.49 73.64
C ARG A 30 -14.92 -14.25 74.98
N SER A 31 -16.09 -14.85 75.00
CA SER A 31 -16.84 -14.90 76.26
C SER A 31 -16.26 -15.98 77.18
N VAL A 32 -15.95 -15.62 78.41
CA VAL A 32 -15.43 -16.54 79.46
C VAL A 32 -16.54 -17.01 80.39
N ILE A 33 -17.82 -16.86 80.05
CA ILE A 33 -18.98 -17.26 80.91
C ILE A 33 -19.11 -18.77 80.84
N MET A 34 -18.70 -19.47 81.93
CA MET A 34 -18.84 -20.91 82.13
C MET A 34 -20.06 -21.22 82.98
N ARG A 35 -21.19 -21.59 82.31
CA ARG A 35 -22.46 -21.93 83.00
C ARG A 35 -23.07 -23.11 82.23
N HIS A 36 -23.92 -23.89 82.98
CA HIS A 36 -24.65 -25.05 82.44
C HIS A 36 -26.12 -24.74 82.11
N ASP A 37 -26.46 -23.45 81.92
CA ASP A 37 -27.78 -22.96 81.53
C ASP A 37 -27.77 -22.32 80.12
N GLU A 38 -28.92 -21.71 79.75
CA GLU A 38 -29.11 -21.06 78.46
C GLU A 38 -28.05 -19.95 78.18
N ILE A 39 -27.58 -19.29 79.23
CA ILE A 39 -26.54 -18.27 79.13
C ILE A 39 -25.17 -18.90 78.78
N GLY A 40 -24.86 -20.06 79.32
CA GLY A 40 -23.68 -20.81 78.95
C GLY A 40 -23.72 -21.31 77.54
N VAL A 41 -24.89 -21.78 77.04
CA VAL A 41 -25.09 -22.14 75.65
C VAL A 41 -24.91 -20.94 74.70
N LEU A 42 -25.47 -19.77 75.08
CA LEU A 42 -25.28 -18.52 74.27
C LEU A 42 -23.81 -18.10 74.20
N SER A 43 -23.10 -18.17 75.35
CA SER A 43 -21.65 -17.89 75.40
C SER A 43 -20.85 -18.79 74.46
N ASN A 44 -21.14 -20.10 74.48
CA ASN A 44 -20.47 -21.05 73.56
C ASN A 44 -20.78 -20.79 72.06
N ARG A 45 -22.05 -20.51 71.74
CA ARG A 45 -22.46 -20.16 70.34
C ARG A 45 -21.82 -18.86 69.85
N PHE A 46 -21.74 -17.85 70.72
CA PHE A 46 -21.02 -16.63 70.45
C PHE A 46 -19.55 -16.90 70.11
N ASN A 47 -18.84 -17.68 70.91
CA ASN A 47 -17.44 -18.04 70.66
C ASN A 47 -17.28 -18.81 69.37
N GLN A 48 -18.16 -19.77 69.00
CA GLN A 48 -18.15 -20.48 67.72
C GLN A 48 -18.36 -19.55 66.53
N MET A 49 -19.29 -18.56 66.68
CA MET A 49 -19.51 -17.55 65.62
C MET A 49 -18.24 -16.72 65.39
N VAL A 50 -17.60 -16.23 66.49
CA VAL A 50 -16.37 -15.43 66.37
C VAL A 50 -15.25 -16.25 65.77
N GLU A 51 -15.08 -17.52 66.04
CA GLU A 51 -14.11 -18.42 65.44
C GLU A 51 -14.35 -18.62 63.92
N SER A 52 -15.62 -18.84 63.55
CA SER A 52 -15.99 -18.95 62.12
C SER A 52 -15.72 -17.66 61.35
N LEU A 53 -15.99 -16.48 61.90
CA LEU A 53 -15.67 -15.18 61.32
C LEU A 53 -14.17 -14.98 61.17
N GLN A 54 -13.37 -15.38 62.18
CA GLN A 54 -11.92 -15.31 62.14
C GLN A 54 -11.33 -16.20 61.02
N GLN A 55 -11.82 -17.44 60.91
CA GLN A 55 -11.43 -18.37 59.86
C GLN A 55 -11.81 -17.84 58.45
N SER A 56 -13.02 -17.30 58.28
CA SER A 56 -13.49 -16.72 57.06
C SER A 56 -12.60 -15.54 56.61
N LYS A 57 -12.28 -14.63 57.53
CA LYS A 57 -11.39 -13.48 57.28
C LYS A 57 -10.00 -13.94 56.83
N GLN A 58 -9.42 -14.91 57.52
CA GLN A 58 -8.11 -15.43 57.19
C GLN A 58 -8.08 -16.09 55.79
N THR A 59 -9.14 -16.83 55.44
CA THR A 59 -9.29 -17.46 54.14
C THR A 59 -9.40 -16.39 53.04
N GLN A 60 -10.17 -15.33 53.29
CA GLN A 60 -10.32 -14.23 52.37
C GLN A 60 -9.01 -13.46 52.15
N GLU A 61 -8.24 -13.19 53.20
CA GLU A 61 -6.93 -12.54 53.10
C GLU A 61 -5.93 -13.39 52.29
N ASN A 62 -5.87 -14.69 52.54
CA ASN A 62 -5.03 -15.61 51.76
C ASN A 62 -5.43 -15.65 50.29
N TYR A 63 -6.74 -15.67 49.99
CA TYR A 63 -7.25 -15.66 48.62
C TYR A 63 -6.91 -14.36 47.91
N ASN A 64 -7.05 -13.21 48.55
CA ASN A 64 -6.68 -11.92 48.02
C ASN A 64 -5.18 -11.85 47.69
N GLN A 65 -4.32 -12.35 48.57
CA GLN A 65 -2.86 -12.42 48.31
C GLN A 65 -2.54 -13.29 47.11
N GLN A 66 -3.20 -14.43 46.96
CA GLN A 66 -3.03 -15.30 45.80
C GLN A 66 -3.49 -14.62 44.49
N LEU A 67 -4.62 -13.92 44.53
CA LEU A 67 -5.13 -13.15 43.41
C LEU A 67 -4.16 -12.04 42.98
N GLU A 68 -3.64 -11.28 43.94
CA GLU A 68 -2.65 -10.23 43.65
C GLU A 68 -1.39 -10.79 43.00
N GLN A 69 -0.89 -11.94 43.47
CA GLN A 69 0.27 -12.61 42.87
C GLN A 69 -0.02 -13.08 41.43
N GLU A 70 -1.18 -13.68 41.20
CA GLU A 70 -1.58 -14.15 39.89
C GLU A 70 -1.78 -12.97 38.89
N VAL A 71 -2.44 -11.88 39.32
CA VAL A 71 -2.62 -10.66 38.54
C VAL A 71 -1.26 -10.09 38.14
N ASN A 72 -0.35 -9.97 39.15
CA ASN A 72 1.00 -9.43 38.87
C ASN A 72 1.77 -10.29 37.87
N LYS A 73 1.72 -11.62 38.01
CA LYS A 73 2.33 -12.57 37.07
C LYS A 73 1.76 -12.46 35.66
N ARG A 74 0.44 -12.35 35.54
CA ARG A 74 -0.22 -12.18 34.22
C ARG A 74 0.12 -10.83 33.59
N THR A 75 0.17 -9.76 34.36
CA THR A 75 0.53 -8.42 33.86
C THR A 75 1.95 -8.43 33.29
N LEU A 76 2.93 -8.98 34.03
CA LEU A 76 4.30 -9.09 33.55
C LEU A 76 4.41 -9.95 32.28
N ALA A 77 3.65 -11.05 32.21
CA ALA A 77 3.62 -11.90 31.00
C ALA A 77 3.00 -11.19 29.79
N LEU A 78 1.94 -10.41 30.01
CA LEU A 78 1.30 -9.59 28.96
C LEU A 78 2.23 -8.49 28.46
N ASP A 79 2.94 -7.80 29.34
CA ASP A 79 3.88 -6.75 28.96
C ASP A 79 5.04 -7.33 28.11
N ALA A 80 5.58 -8.47 28.52
CA ALA A 80 6.62 -9.16 27.76
C ALA A 80 6.11 -9.63 26.39
N LEU A 81 4.88 -10.13 26.30
CA LEU A 81 4.25 -10.54 25.05
C LEU A 81 4.02 -9.33 24.13
N ASN A 82 3.52 -8.22 24.65
CA ASN A 82 3.29 -7.00 23.89
C ASN A 82 4.60 -6.43 23.32
N GLN A 83 5.67 -6.37 24.12
CA GLN A 83 6.97 -5.92 23.66
C GLN A 83 7.53 -6.83 22.53
N ASN A 84 7.37 -8.16 22.67
CA ASN A 84 7.78 -9.10 21.64
C ASN A 84 6.95 -8.94 20.34
N LEU A 85 5.64 -8.73 20.49
CA LEU A 85 4.74 -8.50 19.36
C LEU A 85 5.11 -7.20 18.61
N ASP A 86 5.32 -6.11 19.34
CA ASP A 86 5.73 -4.83 18.76
C ASP A 86 7.06 -4.94 17.99
N ARG A 87 8.02 -5.69 18.54
CA ARG A 87 9.28 -5.94 17.85
C ARG A 87 9.06 -6.73 16.56
N LYS A 88 8.29 -7.82 16.60
CA LYS A 88 7.99 -8.64 15.42
C LYS A 88 7.24 -7.85 14.35
N VAL A 89 6.26 -7.02 14.73
CA VAL A 89 5.52 -6.18 13.79
C VAL A 89 6.48 -5.19 13.10
N LYS A 90 7.39 -4.56 13.84
CA LYS A 90 8.38 -3.64 13.25
C LYS A 90 9.33 -4.35 12.28
N GLU A 91 9.81 -5.53 12.64
CA GLU A 91 10.67 -6.36 11.78
C GLU A 91 9.94 -6.77 10.49
N GLU A 92 8.70 -7.25 10.60
CA GLU A 92 7.87 -7.65 9.46
C GLU A 92 7.56 -6.47 8.51
N VAL A 93 7.20 -5.31 9.08
CA VAL A 93 6.96 -4.07 8.29
C VAL A 93 8.22 -3.65 7.54
N ALA A 94 9.38 -3.65 8.20
CA ALA A 94 10.65 -3.30 7.57
C ALA A 94 11.02 -4.27 6.43
N GLN A 95 10.84 -5.57 6.64
CA GLN A 95 11.09 -6.59 5.64
C GLN A 95 10.15 -6.44 4.43
N ARG A 96 8.88 -6.17 4.67
CA ARG A 96 7.89 -5.94 3.62
C ARG A 96 8.20 -4.69 2.78
N GLN A 97 8.60 -3.59 3.44
CA GLN A 97 9.02 -2.39 2.73
C GLN A 97 10.25 -2.61 1.85
N GLU A 98 11.22 -3.43 2.28
CA GLU A 98 12.39 -3.76 1.47
C GLU A 98 12.01 -4.64 0.27
N GLN A 99 11.12 -5.61 0.46
CA GLN A 99 10.59 -6.41 -0.66
C GLN A 99 9.85 -5.55 -1.69
N GLU A 100 9.01 -4.62 -1.24
CA GLU A 100 8.32 -3.67 -2.12
C GLU A 100 9.31 -2.83 -2.92
N ARG A 101 10.38 -2.32 -2.29
CA ARG A 101 11.45 -1.59 -2.98
C ARG A 101 12.13 -2.41 -4.06
N LEU A 102 12.44 -3.67 -3.80
CA LEU A 102 13.04 -4.57 -4.78
C LEU A 102 12.10 -4.83 -5.96
N LEU A 103 10.79 -5.03 -5.70
CA LEU A 103 9.79 -5.21 -6.76
C LEU A 103 9.65 -3.94 -7.63
N ILE A 104 9.63 -2.75 -7.03
CA ILE A 104 9.65 -1.47 -7.77
C ILE A 104 10.88 -1.41 -8.68
N HIS A 105 12.04 -1.76 -8.16
CA HIS A 105 13.28 -1.75 -8.93
C HIS A 105 13.25 -2.74 -10.10
N GLN A 106 12.77 -3.97 -9.87
CA GLN A 106 12.63 -4.99 -10.91
C GLN A 106 11.64 -4.57 -12.01
N SER A 107 10.47 -4.04 -11.62
CA SER A 107 9.47 -3.52 -12.57
C SER A 107 10.04 -2.40 -13.44
N ARG A 108 10.83 -1.52 -12.82
CA ARG A 108 11.52 -0.43 -13.54
C ARG A 108 12.53 -0.96 -14.53
N LEU A 109 13.34 -1.95 -14.17
CA LEU A 109 14.30 -2.59 -15.07
C LEU A 109 13.60 -3.29 -16.24
N ALA A 110 12.47 -3.96 -15.98
CA ALA A 110 11.68 -4.60 -17.03
C ALA A 110 11.14 -3.56 -18.05
N ALA A 111 10.54 -2.47 -17.56
CA ALA A 111 10.07 -1.37 -18.41
C ALA A 111 11.21 -0.71 -19.19
N MET A 112 12.40 -0.54 -18.57
CA MET A 112 13.61 -0.08 -19.28
C MET A 112 14.00 -1.03 -20.40
N GLY A 113 13.98 -2.34 -20.18
CA GLY A 113 14.31 -3.34 -21.20
C GLY A 113 13.42 -3.24 -22.44
N GLU A 114 12.10 -3.13 -22.24
CA GLU A 114 11.14 -2.94 -23.33
C GLU A 114 11.38 -1.62 -24.11
N MET A 115 11.67 -0.54 -23.39
CA MET A 115 11.92 0.76 -24.00
C MET A 115 13.26 0.86 -24.75
N ILE A 116 14.30 0.13 -24.32
CA ILE A 116 15.59 0.08 -25.05
C ILE A 116 15.36 -0.42 -26.48
N GLY A 117 14.50 -1.42 -26.67
CA GLY A 117 14.11 -1.88 -28.00
C GLY A 117 13.44 -0.77 -28.84
N ALA A 118 12.54 0.00 -28.23
CA ALA A 118 11.89 1.13 -28.89
C ALA A 118 12.88 2.24 -29.28
N ILE A 119 13.79 2.58 -28.38
CA ILE A 119 14.83 3.58 -28.63
C ILE A 119 15.76 3.15 -29.73
N ALA A 120 16.21 1.89 -29.76
CA ALA A 120 17.04 1.35 -30.81
C ALA A 120 16.38 1.51 -32.19
N HIS A 121 15.07 1.26 -32.27
CA HIS A 121 14.30 1.51 -33.49
C HIS A 121 14.18 3.00 -33.85
N GLN A 122 13.89 3.85 -32.86
CA GLN A 122 13.80 5.30 -33.08
C GLN A 122 15.14 5.93 -33.48
N TRP A 123 16.26 5.37 -33.04
CA TRP A 123 17.59 5.83 -33.43
C TRP A 123 18.01 5.36 -34.83
N ARG A 124 17.61 4.14 -35.21
CA ARG A 124 17.93 3.61 -36.55
C ARG A 124 17.37 4.50 -37.65
N GLN A 125 16.19 5.10 -37.47
CA GLN A 125 15.58 5.97 -38.48
C GLN A 125 16.39 7.24 -38.74
N PRO A 126 16.75 8.11 -37.75
CA PRO A 126 17.57 9.30 -38.01
C PRO A 126 18.99 8.94 -38.45
N LEU A 127 19.57 7.83 -37.97
CA LEU A 127 20.88 7.35 -38.43
C LEU A 127 20.85 6.99 -39.89
N ASN A 128 19.85 6.25 -40.38
CA ASN A 128 19.68 5.95 -41.79
C ASN A 128 19.46 7.21 -42.61
N ALA A 129 18.63 8.16 -42.09
CA ALA A 129 18.42 9.44 -42.78
C ALA A 129 19.72 10.28 -42.87
N LEU A 130 20.53 10.28 -41.79
CA LEU A 130 21.84 10.94 -41.79
C LEU A 130 22.82 10.30 -42.79
N SER A 131 22.85 8.96 -42.86
CA SER A 131 23.64 8.23 -43.84
C SER A 131 23.27 8.62 -45.28
N LEU A 132 21.95 8.75 -45.57
CA LEU A 132 21.48 9.22 -46.88
C LEU A 132 21.89 10.66 -47.18
N VAL A 133 21.89 11.55 -46.18
CA VAL A 133 22.38 12.93 -46.31
C VAL A 133 23.85 12.92 -46.70
N LEU A 134 24.69 12.13 -46.02
CA LEU A 134 26.11 12.01 -46.33
C LEU A 134 26.37 11.41 -47.71
N GLN A 135 25.65 10.36 -48.10
CA GLN A 135 25.76 9.74 -49.42
C GLN A 135 25.38 10.72 -50.54
N SER A 136 24.30 11.51 -50.33
CA SER A 136 23.90 12.55 -51.29
C SER A 136 24.96 13.63 -51.44
N GLN A 137 25.64 14.04 -50.37
CA GLN A 137 26.74 15.00 -50.43
C GLN A 137 27.95 14.45 -51.19
N GLN A 138 28.29 13.19 -50.93
CA GLN A 138 29.37 12.51 -51.63
C GLN A 138 29.10 12.43 -53.15
N LEU A 139 27.87 12.10 -53.55
CA LEU A 139 27.46 12.04 -54.95
C LEU A 139 27.51 13.43 -55.60
N ASN A 140 26.98 14.47 -54.96
CA ASN A 140 27.02 15.85 -55.47
C ASN A 140 28.47 16.34 -55.64
N TYR A 141 29.37 15.97 -54.73
CA TYR A 141 30.80 16.27 -54.85
C TYR A 141 31.43 15.59 -56.07
N GLN A 142 31.16 14.28 -56.31
CA GLN A 142 31.67 13.52 -57.46
C GLN A 142 31.14 14.03 -58.75
N MET A 143 29.89 14.53 -58.78
CA MET A 143 29.27 15.08 -59.97
C MET A 143 29.62 16.55 -60.22
N GLY A 144 30.37 17.21 -59.33
CA GLY A 144 30.69 18.63 -59.46
C GLY A 144 29.45 19.56 -59.23
N THR A 145 28.37 19.05 -58.68
CA THR A 145 27.12 19.79 -58.48
C THR A 145 26.99 20.32 -57.07
N LEU A 146 28.00 20.10 -56.23
CA LEU A 146 28.01 20.59 -54.83
C LEU A 146 28.15 22.13 -54.85
N ASN A 147 27.20 22.82 -54.20
CA ASN A 147 27.24 24.26 -54.00
C ASN A 147 26.90 24.61 -52.56
N ASP A 148 27.12 25.88 -52.17
CA ASP A 148 26.91 26.34 -50.79
C ASP A 148 25.47 26.15 -50.32
N GLU A 149 24.48 26.29 -51.19
CA GLU A 149 23.08 26.13 -50.83
C GLU A 149 22.74 24.64 -50.54
N THR A 150 23.18 23.70 -51.34
CA THR A 150 22.97 22.27 -51.14
C THR A 150 23.70 21.78 -49.90
N MET A 151 24.89 22.31 -49.63
CA MET A 151 25.68 22.02 -48.46
C MET A 151 24.96 22.52 -47.19
N ALA A 152 24.52 23.79 -47.17
CA ALA A 152 23.84 24.40 -46.05
C ALA A 152 22.53 23.65 -45.68
N ARG A 153 21.71 23.29 -46.68
CA ARG A 153 20.48 22.48 -46.46
C ARG A 153 20.77 21.11 -45.84
N SER A 154 21.85 20.47 -46.27
CA SER A 154 22.24 19.15 -45.77
C SER A 154 22.77 19.22 -44.37
N MET A 155 23.56 20.25 -44.03
CA MET A 155 24.04 20.51 -42.68
C MET A 155 22.85 20.75 -41.73
N GLU A 156 21.91 21.63 -42.06
CA GLU A 156 20.72 21.90 -41.28
C GLU A 156 19.88 20.64 -41.06
N LYS A 157 19.76 19.77 -42.11
CA LYS A 157 19.05 18.50 -41.97
C LYS A 157 19.78 17.53 -41.02
N ALA A 158 21.09 17.45 -41.10
CA ALA A 158 21.93 16.64 -40.26
C ALA A 158 21.83 17.10 -38.77
N GLU A 159 21.94 18.41 -38.52
CA GLU A 159 21.79 18.98 -37.18
C GLU A 159 20.44 18.69 -36.58
N ARG A 160 19.35 18.81 -37.32
CA ARG A 160 18.00 18.45 -36.86
C ARG A 160 17.86 16.97 -36.50
N LEU A 161 18.49 16.07 -37.30
CA LEU A 161 18.46 14.64 -37.02
C LEU A 161 19.25 14.28 -35.74
N ILE A 162 20.43 14.88 -35.56
CA ILE A 162 21.26 14.72 -34.36
C ILE A 162 20.55 15.29 -33.13
N GLY A 163 19.96 16.49 -33.23
CA GLY A 163 19.18 17.10 -32.15
C GLY A 163 18.01 16.20 -31.71
N LYS A 164 17.28 15.62 -32.66
CA LYS A 164 16.19 14.67 -32.36
C LYS A 164 16.71 13.43 -31.63
N MET A 165 17.86 12.89 -31.99
CA MET A 165 18.48 11.75 -31.30
C MET A 165 18.86 12.12 -29.84
N SER A 166 19.46 13.30 -29.65
CA SER A 166 19.84 13.79 -28.34
C SER A 166 18.62 13.97 -27.41
N THR A 167 17.57 14.60 -27.92
CA THR A 167 16.31 14.78 -27.17
C THR A 167 15.73 13.42 -26.76
N THR A 168 15.75 12.42 -27.66
CA THR A 168 15.26 11.06 -27.33
C THR A 168 16.03 10.43 -26.17
N ILE A 169 17.36 10.64 -26.08
CA ILE A 169 18.17 10.15 -24.94
C ILE A 169 17.79 10.89 -23.65
N ASP A 170 17.67 12.21 -23.72
CA ASP A 170 17.37 13.02 -22.56
C ASP A 170 15.98 12.70 -22.00
N ASP A 171 15.00 12.50 -22.87
CA ASP A 171 13.67 12.04 -22.50
C ASP A 171 13.73 10.68 -21.79
N PHE A 172 14.45 9.71 -22.37
CA PHE A 172 14.65 8.40 -21.77
C PHE A 172 15.34 8.48 -20.40
N ARG A 173 16.44 9.24 -20.31
CA ARG A 173 17.17 9.40 -19.05
C ARG A 173 16.31 10.05 -17.98
N ASN A 174 15.56 11.08 -18.33
CA ASN A 174 14.67 11.78 -17.38
C ASN A 174 13.51 10.91 -16.95
N PHE A 175 13.02 10.06 -17.83
CA PHE A 175 11.93 9.12 -17.56
C PHE A 175 12.28 8.12 -16.45
N PHE A 176 13.51 7.61 -16.43
CA PHE A 176 13.97 6.62 -15.46
C PHE A 176 14.76 7.19 -14.27
N LYS A 177 14.91 8.52 -14.22
CA LYS A 177 15.58 9.17 -13.09
C LYS A 177 14.76 8.94 -11.82
N PRO A 178 15.39 8.46 -10.72
CA PRO A 178 14.68 8.33 -9.45
C PRO A 178 14.29 9.71 -8.94
N ASN A 179 13.00 10.01 -8.95
CA ASN A 179 12.50 11.24 -8.32
C ASN A 179 12.54 11.04 -6.80
N LYS A 180 13.37 11.84 -6.13
CA LYS A 180 13.49 11.81 -4.66
C LYS A 180 12.40 12.63 -3.96
N HIS A 181 11.70 13.50 -4.69
CA HIS A 181 10.69 14.39 -4.15
C HIS A 181 9.47 14.45 -5.07
N ALA A 182 8.29 14.53 -4.46
CA ALA A 182 7.06 14.76 -5.18
C ALA A 182 7.03 16.19 -5.73
N GLU A 183 6.79 16.35 -7.02
CA GLU A 183 6.73 17.63 -7.74
C GLU A 183 5.39 17.81 -8.44
N LYS A 184 5.07 19.07 -8.80
CA LYS A 184 3.91 19.36 -9.64
C LYS A 184 4.26 19.10 -11.10
N PHE A 185 3.43 18.31 -11.78
CA PHE A 185 3.56 18.07 -13.22
C PHE A 185 2.19 18.04 -13.91
N ASN A 186 2.21 18.29 -15.22
CA ASN A 186 1.01 18.28 -16.04
C ASN A 186 0.81 16.87 -16.64
N VAL A 187 -0.37 16.26 -16.38
CA VAL A 187 -0.71 14.89 -16.82
C VAL A 187 -0.80 14.81 -18.34
N ALA A 188 -1.38 15.81 -19.02
CA ALA A 188 -1.52 15.81 -20.46
C ALA A 188 -0.15 15.84 -21.15
N THR A 189 0.77 16.68 -20.68
CA THR A 189 2.16 16.73 -21.20
C THR A 189 2.85 15.38 -21.01
N LEU A 190 2.71 14.76 -19.84
CA LEU A 190 3.32 13.47 -19.54
C LEU A 190 2.76 12.36 -20.43
N ILE A 191 1.44 12.27 -20.61
CA ILE A 191 0.80 11.29 -21.49
C ILE A 191 1.30 11.46 -22.93
N ASN A 192 1.30 12.69 -23.46
CA ASN A 192 1.79 12.97 -24.80
C ASN A 192 3.27 12.56 -24.99
N THR A 193 4.14 12.90 -24.03
CA THR A 193 5.55 12.51 -24.07
C THR A 193 5.69 10.98 -24.05
N THR A 194 4.92 10.28 -23.22
CA THR A 194 4.93 8.83 -23.11
C THR A 194 4.46 8.14 -24.38
N VAL A 195 3.34 8.59 -24.96
CA VAL A 195 2.81 8.03 -26.21
C VAL A 195 3.76 8.30 -27.37
N ASN A 196 4.36 9.47 -27.46
CA ASN A 196 5.36 9.79 -28.49
C ASN A 196 6.59 8.88 -28.41
N LEU A 197 7.03 8.54 -27.20
CA LEU A 197 8.16 7.65 -26.95
C LEU A 197 7.87 6.22 -27.45
N LEU A 198 6.63 5.74 -27.28
CA LEU A 198 6.18 4.44 -27.77
C LEU A 198 5.65 4.48 -29.20
N GLY A 199 5.54 5.66 -29.83
CA GLY A 199 4.86 5.88 -31.09
C GLY A 199 5.40 5.06 -32.28
N ALA A 200 6.71 4.79 -32.31
CA ALA A 200 7.29 3.91 -33.32
C ALA A 200 6.79 2.46 -33.19
N GLN A 201 6.60 1.96 -31.97
CA GLN A 201 6.08 0.60 -31.74
C GLN A 201 4.62 0.50 -32.18
N PHE A 202 3.77 1.46 -31.79
CA PHE A 202 2.37 1.49 -32.20
C PHE A 202 2.23 1.55 -33.73
N LYS A 203 3.01 2.42 -34.37
CA LYS A 203 3.01 2.56 -35.84
C LYS A 203 3.46 1.29 -36.57
N ASN A 204 4.48 0.60 -36.05
CA ASN A 204 4.96 -0.66 -36.63
C ASN A 204 3.92 -1.78 -36.58
N HIS A 205 3.02 -1.73 -35.60
CA HIS A 205 1.94 -2.70 -35.45
C HIS A 205 0.57 -2.18 -35.92
N ASN A 206 0.54 -1.03 -36.62
CA ASN A 206 -0.68 -0.38 -37.11
C ASN A 206 -1.72 -0.08 -36.00
N ILE A 207 -1.26 0.16 -34.77
CA ILE A 207 -2.12 0.51 -33.64
C ILE A 207 -2.39 2.02 -33.69
N SER A 208 -3.66 2.41 -33.76
CA SER A 208 -4.08 3.81 -33.64
C SER A 208 -4.15 4.21 -32.16
N VAL A 209 -3.51 5.33 -31.79
CA VAL A 209 -3.58 5.85 -30.43
C VAL A 209 -4.19 7.26 -30.46
N ASN A 210 -5.35 7.42 -29.83
CA ASN A 210 -6.04 8.70 -29.72
C ASN A 210 -5.82 9.24 -28.30
N ILE A 211 -5.54 10.54 -28.17
CA ILE A 211 -5.32 11.21 -26.89
C ILE A 211 -6.29 12.36 -26.78
N GLU A 212 -7.12 12.35 -25.73
CA GLU A 212 -8.05 13.40 -25.38
C GLU A 212 -7.80 13.83 -23.94
N CYS A 213 -7.13 14.95 -23.75
CA CYS A 213 -6.80 15.47 -22.43
C CYS A 213 -7.41 16.85 -22.23
N ALA A 214 -8.10 17.05 -21.11
CA ALA A 214 -8.54 18.38 -20.71
C ALA A 214 -7.35 19.29 -20.40
N GLU A 215 -7.57 20.58 -20.46
CA GLU A 215 -6.56 21.57 -20.07
C GLU A 215 -6.32 21.58 -18.55
N ASN A 216 -5.11 21.99 -18.13
CA ASN A 216 -4.74 22.24 -16.72
C ASN A 216 -4.86 21.03 -15.77
N LEU A 217 -4.55 19.83 -16.25
CA LEU A 217 -4.49 18.61 -15.45
C LEU A 217 -3.17 18.52 -14.67
N ASN A 218 -3.05 19.30 -13.57
CA ASN A 218 -1.85 19.31 -12.73
C ASN A 218 -2.06 18.47 -11.48
N ILE A 219 -1.10 17.57 -11.20
CA ILE A 219 -1.04 16.76 -9.99
C ILE A 219 0.31 16.95 -9.29
N LYS A 220 0.35 16.61 -8.00
CA LYS A 220 1.60 16.52 -7.22
C LYS A 220 1.92 15.06 -7.01
N GLY A 221 3.13 14.65 -7.37
CA GLY A 221 3.57 13.26 -7.22
C GLY A 221 4.92 13.01 -7.84
N PHE A 222 5.21 11.75 -8.07
CA PHE A 222 6.48 11.28 -8.65
C PHE A 222 6.30 11.06 -10.14
N GLN A 223 6.68 12.08 -10.93
CA GLN A 223 6.46 12.09 -12.39
C GLN A 223 7.00 10.83 -13.08
N GLY A 224 8.22 10.38 -12.74
CA GLY A 224 8.83 9.20 -13.35
C GLY A 224 8.08 7.89 -13.02
N GLU A 225 7.56 7.76 -11.79
CA GLU A 225 6.76 6.60 -11.40
C GLU A 225 5.40 6.60 -12.10
N PHE A 226 4.76 7.76 -12.19
CA PHE A 226 3.49 7.88 -12.91
C PHE A 226 3.65 7.61 -14.42
N SER A 227 4.76 8.05 -15.00
CA SER A 227 5.12 7.70 -16.39
C SER A 227 5.22 6.18 -16.58
N GLN A 228 5.83 5.49 -15.62
CA GLN A 228 5.94 4.02 -15.66
C GLN A 228 4.56 3.35 -15.63
N VAL A 229 3.60 3.89 -14.85
CA VAL A 229 2.21 3.40 -14.86
C VAL A 229 1.60 3.52 -16.26
N ILE A 230 1.71 4.69 -16.89
CA ILE A 230 1.16 4.92 -18.23
C ILE A 230 1.80 4.00 -19.28
N ILE A 231 3.15 3.83 -19.25
CA ILE A 231 3.84 2.87 -20.14
C ILE A 231 3.30 1.47 -19.98
N ASN A 232 3.18 1.02 -18.74
CA ASN A 232 2.74 -0.34 -18.44
C ASN A 232 1.31 -0.58 -18.95
N LEU A 233 0.39 0.37 -18.76
CA LEU A 233 -0.97 0.26 -19.28
C LEU A 233 -1.01 0.25 -20.81
N LEU A 234 -0.22 1.11 -21.46
CA LEU A 234 -0.11 1.17 -22.92
C LEU A 234 0.49 -0.12 -23.49
N ASN A 235 1.53 -0.67 -22.88
CA ASN A 235 2.12 -1.94 -23.32
C ASN A 235 1.15 -3.11 -23.12
N ASN A 236 0.42 -3.16 -22.01
CA ASN A 236 -0.59 -4.19 -21.82
C ASN A 236 -1.70 -4.12 -22.86
N ALA A 237 -2.17 -2.92 -23.21
CA ALA A 237 -3.12 -2.72 -24.30
C ALA A 237 -2.55 -3.15 -25.65
N LYS A 238 -1.31 -2.77 -25.97
CA LYS A 238 -0.62 -3.21 -27.20
C LYS A 238 -0.54 -4.74 -27.28
N ASP A 239 -0.10 -5.38 -26.20
CA ASP A 239 0.18 -6.81 -26.21
C ASP A 239 -1.10 -7.61 -26.42
N ILE A 240 -2.22 -7.25 -25.77
CA ILE A 240 -3.50 -7.94 -25.94
C ILE A 240 -4.11 -7.69 -27.32
N LEU A 241 -3.93 -6.48 -27.90
CA LEU A 241 -4.36 -6.17 -29.26
C LEU A 241 -3.65 -7.05 -30.29
N LEU A 242 -2.34 -7.29 -30.09
CA LEU A 242 -1.52 -8.16 -30.94
C LEU A 242 -1.87 -9.63 -30.75
N GLU A 243 -1.99 -10.09 -29.51
CA GLU A 243 -2.35 -11.47 -29.16
C GLU A 243 -3.68 -11.89 -29.80
N ARG A 244 -4.68 -11.00 -29.71
CA ARG A 244 -6.03 -11.25 -30.27
C ARG A 244 -6.17 -10.93 -31.75
N ASN A 245 -5.11 -10.46 -32.41
CA ASN A 245 -5.09 -10.13 -33.85
C ASN A 245 -6.25 -9.21 -34.27
N ILE A 246 -6.47 -8.12 -33.54
CA ILE A 246 -7.58 -7.18 -33.80
C ILE A 246 -7.35 -6.50 -35.15
N SER A 247 -8.36 -6.52 -36.05
CA SER A 247 -8.26 -6.00 -37.42
C SER A 247 -8.04 -4.48 -37.50
N ALA A 248 -8.57 -3.71 -36.55
CA ALA A 248 -8.38 -2.27 -36.40
C ALA A 248 -7.97 -1.93 -34.97
N PRO A 249 -6.73 -2.23 -34.56
CA PRO A 249 -6.31 -2.08 -33.17
C PRO A 249 -6.24 -0.60 -32.77
N ARG A 250 -6.88 -0.26 -31.64
CA ARG A 250 -6.99 1.10 -31.15
C ARG A 250 -6.81 1.17 -29.65
N ILE A 251 -6.13 2.23 -29.21
CA ILE A 251 -6.00 2.62 -27.81
C ILE A 251 -6.47 4.06 -27.68
N ASP A 252 -7.42 4.30 -26.80
CA ASP A 252 -7.92 5.64 -26.48
C ASP A 252 -7.45 6.03 -25.07
N VAL A 253 -6.74 7.15 -24.96
CA VAL A 253 -6.27 7.68 -23.68
C VAL A 253 -7.00 8.98 -23.41
N THR A 254 -7.81 9.00 -22.36
CA THR A 254 -8.55 10.21 -21.96
C THR A 254 -8.13 10.65 -20.56
N ALA A 255 -7.98 11.97 -20.36
CA ALA A 255 -7.71 12.54 -19.06
C ALA A 255 -8.63 13.75 -18.82
N TYR A 256 -9.30 13.78 -17.68
CA TYR A 256 -10.35 14.74 -17.39
C TYR A 256 -10.39 15.13 -15.91
N ASN A 257 -10.96 16.31 -15.63
CA ASN A 257 -11.20 16.72 -14.26
C ASN A 257 -12.45 16.03 -13.70
N THR A 258 -12.38 15.55 -12.46
CA THR A 258 -13.49 15.02 -11.68
C THR A 258 -13.79 15.96 -10.49
N PRO A 259 -14.98 15.86 -9.85
CA PRO A 259 -15.27 16.66 -8.66
C PRO A 259 -14.27 16.45 -7.50
N LYS A 260 -13.62 15.28 -7.45
CA LYS A 260 -12.67 14.91 -6.40
C LYS A 260 -11.20 15.02 -6.81
N GLY A 261 -10.91 15.25 -8.11
CA GLY A 261 -9.54 15.26 -8.59
C GLY A 261 -9.41 15.12 -10.10
N ILE A 262 -8.62 14.18 -10.55
CA ILE A 262 -8.34 13.90 -11.97
C ILE A 262 -8.62 12.43 -12.25
N GLY A 263 -9.33 12.16 -13.34
CA GLY A 263 -9.53 10.83 -13.91
C GLY A 263 -8.68 10.65 -15.16
N ILE A 264 -8.02 9.50 -15.29
CA ILE A 264 -7.32 9.08 -16.50
C ILE A 264 -7.86 7.70 -16.88
N LYS A 265 -8.19 7.52 -18.16
CA LYS A 265 -8.66 6.26 -18.72
C LYS A 265 -7.74 5.85 -19.88
N VAL A 266 -7.30 4.60 -19.85
CA VAL A 266 -6.63 3.94 -20.98
C VAL A 266 -7.54 2.80 -21.42
N HIS A 267 -8.13 2.94 -22.59
CA HIS A 267 -9.08 1.99 -23.19
C HIS A 267 -8.47 1.32 -24.40
N ASP A 268 -8.60 0.01 -24.50
CA ASP A 268 -8.30 -0.78 -25.69
C ASP A 268 -9.57 -1.38 -26.30
N ASN A 269 -9.55 -1.72 -27.58
CA ASN A 269 -10.65 -2.41 -28.26
C ASN A 269 -10.40 -3.91 -28.43
N ALA A 270 -9.71 -4.55 -27.48
CA ALA A 270 -9.31 -5.96 -27.58
C ALA A 270 -10.37 -6.95 -27.06
N GLY A 271 -11.58 -6.53 -26.69
CA GLY A 271 -12.67 -7.43 -26.28
C GLY A 271 -12.77 -7.66 -24.76
N GLY A 272 -12.00 -6.93 -23.94
CA GLY A 272 -12.13 -6.92 -22.49
C GLY A 272 -11.33 -8.01 -21.76
N ILE A 273 -11.43 -8.00 -20.43
CA ILE A 273 -10.76 -8.92 -19.50
C ILE A 273 -11.78 -9.98 -19.06
N PRO A 274 -11.47 -11.29 -19.13
CA PRO A 274 -12.36 -12.33 -18.63
C PRO A 274 -12.69 -12.12 -17.14
N GLU A 275 -13.96 -12.31 -16.76
CA GLU A 275 -14.42 -12.09 -15.38
C GLU A 275 -13.68 -12.95 -14.36
N GLU A 276 -13.30 -14.18 -14.75
CA GLU A 276 -12.58 -15.14 -13.89
C GLU A 276 -11.20 -14.63 -13.41
N ILE A 277 -10.56 -13.76 -14.20
CA ILE A 277 -9.25 -13.22 -13.88
C ILE A 277 -9.28 -11.75 -13.43
N MET A 278 -10.42 -11.04 -13.61
CA MET A 278 -10.54 -9.62 -13.29
C MET A 278 -10.09 -9.28 -11.85
N GLY A 279 -10.40 -10.14 -10.87
CA GLY A 279 -9.97 -9.96 -9.49
C GLY A 279 -8.48 -10.25 -9.23
N LYS A 280 -7.80 -10.95 -10.16
CA LYS A 280 -6.42 -11.43 -10.00
C LYS A 280 -5.40 -10.64 -10.81
N ILE A 281 -5.82 -9.78 -11.75
CA ILE A 281 -4.91 -9.05 -12.65
C ILE A 281 -3.92 -8.14 -11.91
N TYR A 282 -4.20 -7.82 -10.64
CA TYR A 282 -3.34 -7.02 -9.78
C TYR A 282 -2.54 -7.87 -8.77
N ASP A 283 -2.66 -9.19 -8.79
CA ASP A 283 -1.86 -10.06 -7.93
C ASP A 283 -0.41 -10.08 -8.43
N PRO A 284 0.58 -10.05 -7.53
CA PRO A 284 1.98 -10.11 -7.95
C PRO A 284 2.27 -11.44 -8.66
N TYR A 285 3.04 -11.37 -9.74
CA TYR A 285 3.41 -12.49 -10.62
C TYR A 285 2.25 -13.11 -11.42
N PHE A 286 1.05 -12.56 -11.36
CA PHE A 286 -0.05 -13.02 -12.20
C PHE A 286 0.14 -12.56 -13.65
N THR A 287 0.15 -13.48 -14.61
CA THR A 287 0.25 -13.22 -16.03
C THR A 287 -0.55 -14.25 -16.83
N THR A 288 -1.14 -13.81 -17.94
CA THR A 288 -1.77 -14.67 -18.96
C THR A 288 -0.84 -14.94 -20.13
N LYS A 289 0.33 -14.27 -20.19
CA LYS A 289 1.32 -14.43 -21.26
C LYS A 289 2.10 -15.74 -21.06
N GLU A 290 2.66 -16.27 -22.16
CA GLU A 290 3.52 -17.45 -22.13
C GLU A 290 4.73 -17.26 -21.23
N GLU A 291 5.27 -18.37 -20.73
CA GLU A 291 6.39 -18.38 -19.80
C GLU A 291 7.60 -17.62 -20.37
N GLY A 292 8.09 -16.62 -19.64
CA GLY A 292 9.19 -15.74 -20.05
C GLY A 292 8.79 -14.48 -20.83
N GLN A 293 7.54 -14.33 -21.28
CA GLN A 293 7.07 -13.15 -22.00
C GLN A 293 6.37 -12.10 -21.11
N GLY A 294 5.97 -12.47 -19.90
CA GLY A 294 5.34 -11.59 -18.95
C GLY A 294 5.89 -11.77 -17.54
N THR A 295 6.28 -10.67 -16.88
CA THR A 295 6.77 -10.70 -15.50
C THR A 295 5.65 -10.85 -14.46
N GLY A 296 4.39 -10.56 -14.83
CA GLY A 296 3.25 -10.50 -13.92
C GLY A 296 3.35 -9.42 -12.83
N ILE A 297 4.34 -8.53 -12.92
CA ILE A 297 4.60 -7.49 -11.90
C ILE A 297 4.02 -6.14 -12.32
N GLY A 298 3.80 -5.92 -13.62
CA GLY A 298 3.47 -4.61 -14.17
C GLY A 298 2.20 -3.97 -13.57
N LEU A 299 1.06 -4.65 -13.62
CA LEU A 299 -0.21 -4.13 -13.08
C LEU A 299 -0.20 -4.02 -11.56
N TYR A 300 0.40 -4.98 -10.86
CA TYR A 300 0.62 -4.90 -9.43
C TYR A 300 1.37 -3.63 -9.05
N MET A 301 2.50 -3.36 -9.73
CA MET A 301 3.30 -2.15 -9.47
C MET A 301 2.57 -0.87 -9.85
N SER A 302 1.83 -0.88 -10.97
CA SER A 302 1.01 0.28 -11.35
C SER A 302 0.00 0.62 -10.26
N LYS A 303 -0.65 -0.39 -9.67
CA LYS A 303 -1.58 -0.20 -8.56
C LYS A 303 -0.88 0.34 -7.31
N MET A 304 0.26 -0.23 -6.94
CA MET A 304 1.06 0.23 -5.79
C MET A 304 1.51 1.69 -5.95
N ILE A 305 2.01 2.08 -7.13
CA ILE A 305 2.42 3.45 -7.41
C ILE A 305 1.22 4.41 -7.27
N VAL A 306 0.10 4.08 -7.89
CA VAL A 306 -1.08 4.95 -7.87
C VAL A 306 -1.67 5.06 -6.46
N GLU A 307 -1.81 3.94 -5.73
CA GLU A 307 -2.48 3.93 -4.43
C GLU A 307 -1.58 4.43 -3.29
N ASN A 308 -0.30 4.05 -3.26
CA ASN A 308 0.60 4.41 -2.16
C ASN A 308 1.32 5.74 -2.38
N ASN A 309 1.72 6.07 -3.64
CA ASN A 309 2.58 7.21 -3.91
C ASN A 309 1.84 8.41 -4.50
N MET A 310 0.62 8.19 -5.07
CA MET A 310 -0.15 9.24 -5.75
C MET A 310 -1.50 9.52 -5.07
N ASN A 311 -1.79 8.87 -3.95
CA ASN A 311 -3.08 8.99 -3.23
C ASN A 311 -4.29 8.82 -4.16
N GLY A 312 -4.22 7.81 -5.04
CA GLY A 312 -5.20 7.54 -6.06
C GLY A 312 -5.78 6.12 -5.96
N LYS A 313 -6.51 5.72 -7.00
CA LYS A 313 -7.02 4.35 -7.21
C LYS A 313 -6.76 3.93 -8.64
N LEU A 314 -6.35 2.67 -8.84
CA LEU A 314 -6.27 2.02 -10.13
C LEU A 314 -7.20 0.81 -10.16
N PHE A 315 -8.13 0.80 -11.13
CA PHE A 315 -9.05 -0.31 -11.35
C PHE A 315 -9.32 -0.51 -12.84
N ALA A 316 -9.79 -1.70 -13.20
CA ALA A 316 -10.15 -2.05 -14.55
C ALA A 316 -11.67 -2.31 -14.64
N ILE A 317 -12.24 -1.95 -15.78
CA ILE A 317 -13.64 -2.24 -16.14
C ILE A 317 -13.68 -2.72 -17.58
N ASN A 318 -14.64 -3.60 -17.90
CA ASN A 318 -14.95 -3.91 -19.28
C ASN A 318 -15.98 -2.90 -19.81
N GLU A 319 -15.65 -2.29 -20.94
CA GLU A 319 -16.57 -1.42 -21.69
C GLU A 319 -16.85 -2.06 -23.05
N THR A 320 -17.78 -1.46 -23.80
CA THR A 320 -18.17 -1.99 -25.12
C THR A 320 -16.96 -2.14 -26.03
N GLY A 321 -16.61 -3.38 -26.35
CA GLY A 321 -15.53 -3.72 -27.29
C GLY A 321 -14.14 -3.84 -26.68
N GLY A 322 -13.94 -3.60 -25.38
CA GLY A 322 -12.59 -3.66 -24.81
C GLY A 322 -12.49 -3.56 -23.30
N ALA A 323 -11.28 -3.38 -22.80
CA ALA A 323 -10.99 -3.11 -21.43
C ALA A 323 -10.59 -1.64 -21.21
N SER A 324 -10.95 -1.09 -20.07
CA SER A 324 -10.57 0.23 -19.64
C SER A 324 -9.86 0.16 -18.29
N PHE A 325 -8.64 0.67 -18.22
CA PHE A 325 -7.93 0.91 -16.98
C PHE A 325 -8.15 2.35 -16.54
N MET A 326 -8.72 2.49 -15.34
CA MET A 326 -9.09 3.77 -14.76
C MET A 326 -8.13 4.15 -13.64
N ILE A 327 -7.58 5.36 -13.71
CA ILE A 327 -6.78 5.97 -12.65
C ILE A 327 -7.57 7.18 -12.11
N GLU A 328 -7.84 7.19 -10.82
CA GLU A 328 -8.43 8.33 -10.13
C GLU A 328 -7.41 8.88 -9.13
N ILE A 329 -7.03 10.16 -9.27
CA ILE A 329 -6.11 10.83 -8.35
C ILE A 329 -6.88 11.94 -7.65
N THR A 330 -6.89 11.91 -6.32
CA THR A 330 -7.55 12.91 -5.50
C THR A 330 -6.69 14.19 -5.47
N LYS A 331 -7.30 15.36 -5.68
CA LYS A 331 -6.63 16.64 -5.41
C LYS A 331 -6.38 16.78 -3.92
N PRO A 332 -5.17 17.24 -3.52
CA PRO A 332 -4.85 17.48 -2.11
C PRO A 332 -5.71 18.58 -1.52
#